data_3c0a14c7c814d02dea3ea5803030704c
#
_entry.id   3c0a14c7c814d02dea3ea5803030704c
#
_cell.length_a   1.000
_cell.length_b   1.000
_cell.length_c   1.000
_cell.angle_alpha   90.00
_cell.angle_beta   90.00
_cell.angle_gamma   90.00
#
_symmetry.space_group_name_H-M   'P 1'
#
loop_
_entity.id
_entity.type
_entity.pdbx_description
1 polymer ?
#
loop_
_entity_poly.entity_id
_entity_poly.type
_entity_poly.pdbx_seq_one_letter_code
_entity_poly.pdbx_strand_id
1 'polypeptide(L)'
;MSMTESFVSIRNLYKIFGNNASAMVSYAKAGMHKKDMLQTHGHVLGLRDINVEIKKGEITVIMGLSGSGKSTLIRHLNRLVDPTAGEIIVNGTDIMKLDRARLQQLRRTQMSMVFQKFALLPHETVLRNAGMPCSVRGDGRAKTDETARKWLSRVGLAGSEALYPHQLSGGMQQRVGLARALTSNSELMLMDEAYSALDPLIRSSMQDLLL
;
A
#
# COMPACT_ATOMS: atom_id res chain seq x y z
N MET A 1 -17.16 26.85 10.12
CA MET A 1 -16.01 25.92 10.21
C MET A 1 -16.15 24.93 9.07
N SER A 2 -15.35 25.05 8.01
CA SER A 2 -15.31 24.07 6.92
C SER A 2 -14.83 22.75 7.54
N MET A 3 -15.70 21.73 7.56
CA MET A 3 -15.29 20.37 7.86
C MET A 3 -14.35 19.97 6.71
N THR A 4 -13.05 19.97 6.97
CA THR A 4 -12.06 19.44 6.01
C THR A 4 -12.43 18.00 5.75
N GLU A 5 -12.94 17.76 4.55
CA GLU A 5 -13.45 16.45 4.12
C GLU A 5 -12.32 15.41 4.21
N SER A 6 -12.60 14.28 4.86
CA SER A 6 -11.64 13.20 5.02
C SER A 6 -11.32 12.59 3.65
N PHE A 7 -10.04 12.46 3.32
CA PHE A 7 -9.60 11.84 2.07
C PHE A 7 -9.68 10.31 2.13
N VAL A 8 -9.36 9.73 3.29
CA VAL A 8 -9.57 8.30 3.56
C VAL A 8 -10.37 8.16 4.84
N SER A 9 -11.47 7.41 4.80
CA SER A 9 -12.30 7.09 5.96
C SER A 9 -12.47 5.58 6.06
N ILE A 10 -12.08 5.02 7.18
CA ILE A 10 -12.29 3.61 7.54
C ILE A 10 -13.28 3.58 8.70
N ARG A 11 -14.34 2.77 8.59
CA ARG A 11 -15.38 2.69 9.62
C ARG A 11 -15.72 1.25 9.95
N ASN A 12 -15.65 0.93 11.25
CA ASN A 12 -16.00 -0.38 11.81
C ASN A 12 -15.37 -1.55 11.01
N LEU A 13 -14.09 -1.43 10.66
CA LEU A 13 -13.41 -2.41 9.82
C LEU A 13 -13.01 -3.64 10.65
N TYR A 14 -13.48 -4.79 10.19
CA TYR A 14 -13.13 -6.10 10.73
C TYR A 14 -12.48 -6.96 9.65
N LYS A 15 -11.40 -7.66 10.03
CA LYS A 15 -10.84 -8.74 9.21
C LYS A 15 -10.69 -10.01 10.03
N ILE A 16 -11.38 -11.04 9.60
CA ILE A 16 -11.29 -12.38 10.15
C ILE A 16 -10.89 -13.32 9.00
N PHE A 17 -9.89 -14.15 9.23
CA PHE A 17 -9.44 -15.16 8.28
C PHE A 17 -10.01 -16.53 8.70
N GLY A 18 -10.52 -17.27 7.75
CA GLY A 18 -11.15 -18.58 7.94
C GLY A 18 -12.34 -18.76 7.00
N ASN A 19 -12.89 -19.96 6.94
CA ASN A 19 -14.06 -20.28 6.15
C ASN A 19 -15.30 -19.62 6.77
N ASN A 20 -16.19 -19.04 5.95
CA ASN A 20 -17.39 -18.35 6.44
C ASN A 20 -17.10 -17.30 7.54
N ALA A 21 -16.05 -16.50 7.35
CA ALA A 21 -15.57 -15.51 8.32
C ALA A 21 -16.64 -14.47 8.71
N SER A 22 -17.62 -14.20 7.85
CA SER A 22 -18.72 -13.26 8.13
C SER A 22 -19.56 -13.67 9.34
N ALA A 23 -19.77 -14.96 9.58
CA ALA A 23 -20.48 -15.46 10.74
C ALA A 23 -19.76 -15.17 12.08
N MET A 24 -18.44 -14.94 12.03
CA MET A 24 -17.63 -14.65 13.21
C MET A 24 -17.62 -13.16 13.61
N VAL A 25 -18.19 -12.27 12.79
CA VAL A 25 -18.20 -10.82 13.07
C VAL A 25 -18.98 -10.52 14.35
N SER A 26 -20.09 -11.20 14.62
CA SER A 26 -20.88 -11.03 15.85
C SER A 26 -20.06 -11.33 17.11
N TYR A 27 -19.28 -12.42 17.09
CA TYR A 27 -18.38 -12.80 18.18
C TYR A 27 -17.26 -11.77 18.37
N ALA A 28 -16.68 -11.27 17.27
CA ALA A 28 -15.67 -10.21 17.34
C ALA A 28 -16.23 -8.91 17.90
N LYS A 29 -17.47 -8.52 17.55
CA LYS A 29 -18.20 -7.38 18.11
C LYS A 29 -18.51 -7.55 19.59
N ALA A 30 -18.87 -8.76 20.01
CA ALA A 30 -19.12 -9.12 21.41
C ALA A 30 -17.84 -9.17 22.28
N GLY A 31 -16.64 -8.87 21.70
CA GLY A 31 -15.39 -8.80 22.45
C GLY A 31 -14.60 -10.10 22.56
N MET A 32 -14.99 -11.18 21.85
CA MET A 32 -14.25 -12.45 21.88
C MET A 32 -12.76 -12.25 21.61
N HIS A 33 -11.89 -12.80 22.47
CA HIS A 33 -10.45 -12.65 22.32
C HIS A 33 -9.91 -13.40 21.09
N LYS A 34 -8.80 -12.89 20.51
CA LYS A 34 -8.15 -13.48 19.34
C LYS A 34 -7.77 -14.96 19.55
N LYS A 35 -7.31 -15.30 20.76
CA LYS A 35 -6.96 -16.69 21.12
C LYS A 35 -8.18 -17.60 21.14
N ASP A 36 -9.28 -17.13 21.74
CA ASP A 36 -10.50 -17.91 21.87
C ASP A 36 -11.16 -18.14 20.51
N MET A 37 -11.15 -17.13 19.63
CA MET A 37 -11.64 -17.26 18.27
C MET A 37 -10.85 -18.30 17.47
N LEU A 38 -9.53 -18.36 17.67
CA LEU A 38 -8.69 -19.38 17.03
C LEU A 38 -8.95 -20.78 17.61
N GLN A 39 -9.00 -20.91 18.94
CA GLN A 39 -9.13 -22.21 19.60
C GLN A 39 -10.52 -22.82 19.42
N THR A 40 -11.57 -21.99 19.53
CA THR A 40 -12.96 -22.47 19.50
C THR A 40 -13.52 -22.59 18.09
N HIS A 41 -13.15 -21.68 17.21
CA HIS A 41 -13.74 -21.58 15.88
C HIS A 41 -12.74 -21.78 14.73
N GLY A 42 -11.44 -21.93 15.00
CA GLY A 42 -10.41 -22.09 13.98
C GLY A 42 -10.20 -20.83 13.10
N HIS A 43 -10.62 -19.65 13.59
CA HIS A 43 -10.54 -18.38 12.86
C HIS A 43 -9.50 -17.45 13.43
N VAL A 44 -8.80 -16.70 12.55
CA VAL A 44 -7.81 -15.72 12.98
C VAL A 44 -8.40 -14.32 12.87
N LEU A 45 -8.57 -13.64 14.01
CA LEU A 45 -8.96 -12.23 14.05
C LEU A 45 -7.74 -11.35 13.70
N GLY A 46 -7.73 -10.81 12.50
CA GLY A 46 -6.66 -9.93 11.99
C GLY A 46 -6.83 -8.47 12.38
N LEU A 47 -8.05 -7.92 12.20
CA LEU A 47 -8.40 -6.55 12.56
C LEU A 47 -9.74 -6.55 13.29
N ARG A 48 -9.86 -5.68 14.30
CA ARG A 48 -11.09 -5.51 15.07
C ARG A 48 -11.43 -4.03 15.19
N ASP A 49 -12.60 -3.65 14.71
CA ASP A 49 -13.21 -2.34 14.89
C ASP A 49 -12.26 -1.17 14.60
N ILE A 50 -11.61 -1.21 13.46
CA ILE A 50 -10.69 -0.15 13.06
C ILE A 50 -11.50 1.02 12.51
N ASN A 51 -11.26 2.19 13.09
CA ASN A 51 -11.85 3.46 12.70
C ASN A 51 -10.71 4.47 12.51
N VAL A 52 -10.55 5.03 11.31
CA VAL A 52 -9.46 5.95 10.95
C VAL A 52 -9.98 6.98 9.96
N GLU A 53 -9.63 8.22 10.20
CA GLU A 53 -9.86 9.33 9.27
C GLU A 53 -8.51 9.96 8.90
N ILE A 54 -8.23 10.11 7.60
CA ILE A 54 -7.00 10.71 7.07
C ILE A 54 -7.39 11.84 6.14
N LYS A 55 -6.84 13.02 6.37
CA LYS A 55 -7.09 14.19 5.51
C LYS A 55 -6.14 14.22 4.32
N LYS A 56 -6.51 14.97 3.29
CA LYS A 56 -5.66 15.19 2.13
C LYS A 56 -4.39 15.96 2.54
N GLY A 57 -3.23 15.50 2.04
CA GLY A 57 -1.94 16.11 2.33
C GLY A 57 -1.35 15.76 3.70
N GLU A 58 -1.94 14.80 4.43
CA GLU A 58 -1.40 14.31 5.70
C GLU A 58 -0.59 13.03 5.52
N ILE A 59 0.47 12.91 6.32
CA ILE A 59 1.20 11.65 6.51
C ILE A 59 0.68 11.00 7.78
N THR A 60 0.08 9.82 7.64
CA THR A 60 -0.41 9.02 8.77
C THR A 60 0.50 7.82 8.99
N VAL A 61 1.02 7.67 10.20
CA VAL A 61 1.90 6.55 10.57
C VAL A 61 1.15 5.55 11.43
N ILE A 62 1.14 4.28 10.98
CA ILE A 62 0.55 3.16 11.71
C ILE A 62 1.66 2.42 12.45
N MET A 63 1.63 2.46 13.78
CA MET A 63 2.61 1.81 14.65
C MET A 63 1.99 0.65 15.44
N GLY A 64 2.82 -0.32 15.81
CA GLY A 64 2.42 -1.47 16.61
C GLY A 64 3.40 -2.63 16.49
N LEU A 65 3.26 -3.62 17.34
CA LEU A 65 4.12 -4.81 17.38
C LEU A 65 4.02 -5.64 16.09
N SER A 66 5.00 -6.52 15.85
CA SER A 66 4.91 -7.49 14.76
C SER A 66 3.65 -8.36 14.93
N GLY A 67 2.95 -8.63 13.82
CA GLY A 67 1.69 -9.39 13.85
C GLY A 67 0.47 -8.64 14.36
N SER A 68 0.55 -7.32 14.64
CA SER A 68 -0.61 -6.53 15.09
C SER A 68 -1.63 -6.20 13.98
N GLY A 69 -1.32 -6.52 12.72
CA GLY A 69 -2.24 -6.29 11.59
C GLY A 69 -1.93 -5.07 10.72
N LYS A 70 -0.82 -4.36 10.93
CA LYS A 70 -0.43 -3.15 10.16
C LYS A 70 -0.47 -3.36 8.64
N SER A 71 0.27 -4.35 8.15
CA SER A 71 0.29 -4.68 6.72
C SER A 71 -1.08 -5.13 6.21
N THR A 72 -1.85 -5.82 7.06
CA THR A 72 -3.23 -6.22 6.75
C THR A 72 -4.10 -4.97 6.55
N LEU A 73 -4.03 -3.98 7.45
CA LEU A 73 -4.79 -2.75 7.35
C LEU A 73 -4.45 -1.96 6.08
N ILE A 74 -3.17 -1.77 5.78
CA ILE A 74 -2.72 -1.08 4.57
C ILE A 74 -3.25 -1.78 3.30
N ARG A 75 -3.25 -3.12 3.27
CA ARG A 75 -3.73 -3.90 2.12
C ARG A 75 -5.26 -3.89 1.95
N HIS A 76 -6.01 -3.44 2.95
CA HIS A 76 -7.44 -3.18 2.79
C HIS A 76 -7.70 -1.88 2.02
N LEU A 77 -6.86 -0.86 2.19
CA LEU A 77 -7.03 0.44 1.54
C LEU A 77 -6.99 0.37 0.00
N ASN A 78 -6.27 -0.60 -0.55
CA ASN A 78 -6.24 -0.87 -1.99
C ASN A 78 -7.02 -2.14 -2.38
N ARG A 79 -7.76 -2.74 -1.45
CA ARG A 79 -8.50 -3.99 -1.64
C ARG A 79 -7.67 -5.15 -2.18
N LEU A 80 -6.38 -5.23 -1.86
CA LEU A 80 -5.60 -6.47 -2.04
C LEU A 80 -6.10 -7.57 -1.09
N VAL A 81 -6.70 -7.15 0.02
CA VAL A 81 -7.41 -8.02 0.96
C VAL A 81 -8.78 -7.38 1.19
N ASP A 82 -9.87 -8.12 0.96
CA ASP A 82 -11.21 -7.64 1.27
C ASP A 82 -11.47 -7.76 2.78
N PRO A 83 -12.11 -6.76 3.42
CA PRO A 83 -12.53 -6.84 4.81
C PRO A 83 -13.65 -7.87 4.97
N THR A 84 -13.84 -8.35 6.21
CA THR A 84 -14.96 -9.20 6.56
C THR A 84 -16.22 -8.38 6.83
N ALA A 85 -16.04 -7.16 7.38
CA ALA A 85 -17.09 -6.17 7.58
C ALA A 85 -16.48 -4.78 7.69
N GLY A 86 -17.31 -3.74 7.57
CA GLY A 86 -16.92 -2.34 7.64
C GLY A 86 -16.88 -1.66 6.28
N GLU A 87 -16.52 -0.39 6.28
CA GLU A 87 -16.50 0.47 5.10
C GLU A 87 -15.12 1.10 4.93
N ILE A 88 -14.74 1.31 3.68
CA ILE A 88 -13.53 2.04 3.30
C ILE A 88 -13.90 3.04 2.22
N ILE A 89 -13.79 4.31 2.53
CA ILE A 89 -14.08 5.41 1.62
C ILE A 89 -12.76 6.09 1.27
N VAL A 90 -12.48 6.26 -0.01
CA VAL A 90 -11.31 6.97 -0.53
C VAL A 90 -11.79 8.05 -1.48
N ASN A 91 -11.45 9.30 -1.17
CA ASN A 91 -11.86 10.47 -1.95
C ASN A 91 -13.38 10.46 -2.26
N GLY A 92 -14.20 10.25 -1.21
CA GLY A 92 -15.66 10.18 -1.31
C GLY A 92 -16.24 8.91 -1.94
N THR A 93 -15.39 7.98 -2.40
CA THR A 93 -15.81 6.74 -3.05
C THR A 93 -15.70 5.55 -2.10
N ASP A 94 -16.82 4.86 -1.84
CA ASP A 94 -16.80 3.58 -1.13
C ASP A 94 -16.17 2.50 -2.04
N ILE A 95 -14.94 2.14 -1.73
CA ILE A 95 -14.18 1.20 -2.57
C ILE A 95 -14.72 -0.23 -2.49
N MET A 96 -15.53 -0.54 -1.47
CA MET A 96 -16.14 -1.86 -1.33
C MET A 96 -17.27 -2.11 -2.33
N LYS A 97 -17.92 -1.04 -2.79
CA LYS A 97 -19.00 -1.09 -3.79
C LYS A 97 -18.50 -1.08 -5.24
N LEU A 98 -17.20 -0.86 -5.44
CA LEU A 98 -16.63 -0.83 -6.79
C LEU A 98 -16.60 -2.23 -7.41
N ASP A 99 -17.01 -2.32 -8.66
CA ASP A 99 -16.77 -3.48 -9.50
C ASP A 99 -15.27 -3.61 -9.85
N ARG A 100 -14.90 -4.72 -10.50
CA ARG A 100 -13.50 -5.02 -10.84
C ARG A 100 -12.88 -3.94 -11.74
N ALA A 101 -13.61 -3.42 -12.71
CA ALA A 101 -13.10 -2.44 -13.67
C ALA A 101 -12.83 -1.09 -12.99
N ARG A 102 -13.79 -0.61 -12.18
CA ARG A 102 -13.66 0.65 -11.43
C ARG A 102 -12.57 0.57 -10.37
N LEU A 103 -12.46 -0.56 -9.65
CA LEU A 103 -11.39 -0.79 -8.70
C LEU A 103 -10.01 -0.80 -9.37
N GLN A 104 -9.89 -1.44 -10.54
CA GLN A 104 -8.66 -1.41 -11.33
C GLN A 104 -8.31 0.02 -11.76
N GLN A 105 -9.29 0.80 -12.21
CA GLN A 105 -9.08 2.20 -12.58
C GLN A 105 -8.62 3.04 -11.37
N LEU A 106 -9.25 2.88 -10.20
CA LEU A 106 -8.85 3.55 -8.96
C LEU A 106 -7.38 3.27 -8.61
N ARG A 107 -6.98 1.98 -8.65
CA ARG A 107 -5.59 1.57 -8.40
C ARG A 107 -4.59 2.13 -9.41
N ARG A 108 -4.99 2.27 -10.67
CA ARG A 108 -4.12 2.80 -11.75
C ARG A 108 -3.87 4.29 -11.64
N THR A 109 -4.85 5.05 -11.15
CA THR A 109 -4.84 6.52 -11.22
C THR A 109 -4.69 7.21 -9.88
N GLN A 110 -5.21 6.65 -8.79
CA GLN A 110 -5.30 7.33 -7.51
C GLN A 110 -4.45 6.71 -6.40
N MET A 111 -3.94 5.51 -6.59
CA MET A 111 -3.21 4.79 -5.54
C MET A 111 -1.85 4.29 -6.02
N SER A 112 -0.86 4.35 -5.14
CA SER A 112 0.40 3.62 -5.29
C SER A 112 0.73 2.86 -4.02
N MET A 113 1.59 1.84 -4.14
CA MET A 113 2.01 1.06 -2.99
C MET A 113 3.48 0.67 -3.06
N VAL A 114 4.19 0.91 -1.97
CA VAL A 114 5.53 0.36 -1.72
C VAL A 114 5.35 -0.88 -0.85
N PHE A 115 5.83 -2.01 -1.35
CA PHE A 115 5.69 -3.31 -0.70
C PHE A 115 6.91 -3.66 0.14
N GLN A 116 6.72 -4.34 1.26
CA GLN A 116 7.77 -4.84 2.13
C GLN A 116 8.79 -5.74 1.39
N LYS A 117 8.34 -6.60 0.47
CA LYS A 117 9.17 -7.48 -0.37
C LYS A 117 9.36 -6.92 -1.78
N PHE A 118 9.47 -5.60 -1.92
CA PHE A 118 9.76 -4.83 -3.14
C PHE A 118 8.77 -5.05 -4.31
N ALA A 119 8.29 -6.26 -4.53
CA ALA A 119 7.37 -6.67 -5.60
C ALA A 119 7.82 -6.19 -7.00
N LEU A 120 9.12 -6.25 -7.28
CA LEU A 120 9.67 -5.95 -8.59
C LEU A 120 9.43 -7.10 -9.56
N LEU A 121 9.23 -6.77 -10.83
CA LEU A 121 9.12 -7.74 -11.91
C LEU A 121 10.54 -8.25 -12.22
N PRO A 122 10.85 -9.54 -11.98
CA PRO A 122 12.23 -10.06 -12.04
C PRO A 122 12.80 -10.11 -13.47
N HIS A 123 11.93 -10.16 -14.48
CA HIS A 123 12.26 -10.20 -15.90
C HIS A 123 12.32 -8.80 -16.55
N GLU A 124 12.03 -7.75 -15.79
CA GLU A 124 12.07 -6.37 -16.26
C GLU A 124 13.24 -5.62 -15.64
N THR A 125 13.82 -4.69 -16.40
CA THR A 125 14.91 -3.84 -15.92
C THR A 125 14.44 -2.88 -14.82
N VAL A 126 15.37 -2.26 -14.13
CA VAL A 126 15.14 -1.18 -13.15
C VAL A 126 14.31 -0.04 -13.76
N LEU A 127 14.67 0.41 -14.97
CA LEU A 127 13.93 1.45 -15.68
C LEU A 127 12.46 1.04 -15.93
N ARG A 128 12.26 -0.19 -16.39
CA ARG A 128 10.92 -0.72 -16.69
C ARG A 128 10.10 -0.92 -15.41
N ASN A 129 10.71 -1.42 -14.34
CA ASN A 129 10.07 -1.52 -13.04
C ASN A 129 9.63 -0.15 -12.51
N ALA A 130 10.50 0.85 -12.55
CA ALA A 130 10.17 2.21 -12.12
C ALA A 130 9.09 2.87 -12.99
N GLY A 131 9.14 2.68 -14.31
CA GLY A 131 8.19 3.24 -15.27
C GLY A 131 6.85 2.50 -15.40
N MET A 132 6.70 1.35 -14.73
CA MET A 132 5.51 0.50 -14.87
C MET A 132 4.17 1.24 -14.67
N PRO A 133 3.99 2.15 -13.69
CA PRO A 133 2.72 2.86 -13.53
C PRO A 133 2.35 3.73 -14.74
N CYS A 134 3.32 4.40 -15.35
CA CYS A 134 3.10 5.18 -16.57
C CYS A 134 2.68 4.28 -17.74
N SER A 135 3.38 3.16 -17.93
CA SER A 135 3.05 2.18 -18.97
C SER A 135 1.64 1.61 -18.80
N VAL A 136 1.24 1.30 -17.56
CA VAL A 136 -0.09 0.77 -17.23
C VAL A 136 -1.19 1.82 -17.47
N ARG A 137 -0.88 3.12 -17.31
CA ARG A 137 -1.81 4.21 -17.68
C ARG A 137 -1.93 4.40 -19.18
N GLY A 138 -1.00 3.90 -19.97
CA GLY A 138 -0.93 4.11 -21.42
C GLY A 138 -0.10 5.32 -21.84
N ASP A 139 0.75 5.84 -20.96
CA ASP A 139 1.68 6.91 -21.30
C ASP A 139 2.67 6.43 -22.37
N GLY A 140 3.04 7.31 -23.30
CA GLY A 140 4.01 7.00 -24.35
C GLY A 140 5.39 6.64 -23.77
N ARG A 141 6.12 5.75 -24.49
CA ARG A 141 7.39 5.19 -24.00
C ARG A 141 8.42 6.25 -23.61
N ALA A 142 8.60 7.27 -24.45
CA ALA A 142 9.58 8.34 -24.17
C ALA A 142 9.28 9.06 -22.84
N LYS A 143 8.03 9.46 -22.63
CA LYS A 143 7.57 10.10 -21.38
C LYS A 143 7.70 9.18 -20.16
N THR A 144 7.39 7.89 -20.34
CA THR A 144 7.55 6.86 -19.31
C THR A 144 9.00 6.73 -18.89
N ASP A 145 9.91 6.59 -19.85
CA ASP A 145 11.34 6.41 -19.60
C ASP A 145 11.95 7.69 -18.95
N GLU A 146 11.54 8.87 -19.40
CA GLU A 146 11.96 10.16 -18.82
C GLU A 146 11.53 10.27 -17.35
N THR A 147 10.25 10.02 -17.07
CA THR A 147 9.70 10.10 -15.71
C THR A 147 10.37 9.08 -14.78
N ALA A 148 10.58 7.86 -15.26
CA ALA A 148 11.24 6.80 -14.51
C ALA A 148 12.70 7.18 -14.19
N ARG A 149 13.49 7.68 -15.16
CA ARG A 149 14.86 8.14 -14.93
C ARG A 149 14.93 9.28 -13.92
N LYS A 150 14.01 10.24 -14.00
CA LYS A 150 13.90 11.33 -13.02
C LYS A 150 13.80 10.80 -11.59
N TRP A 151 12.89 9.84 -11.34
CA TRP A 151 12.70 9.30 -10.01
C TRP A 151 13.83 8.36 -9.59
N LEU A 152 14.37 7.55 -10.50
CA LEU A 152 15.55 6.73 -10.22
C LEU A 152 16.75 7.59 -9.81
N SER A 153 16.99 8.70 -10.48
CA SER A 153 18.04 9.64 -10.09
C SER A 153 17.81 10.21 -8.68
N ARG A 154 16.57 10.61 -8.36
CA ARG A 154 16.22 11.16 -7.03
C ARG A 154 16.39 10.15 -5.89
N VAL A 155 16.19 8.87 -6.16
CA VAL A 155 16.44 7.82 -5.15
C VAL A 155 17.88 7.27 -5.19
N GLY A 156 18.80 7.95 -5.89
CA GLY A 156 20.23 7.60 -5.95
C GLY A 156 20.52 6.31 -6.73
N LEU A 157 19.78 6.05 -7.81
CA LEU A 157 19.94 4.89 -8.69
C LEU A 157 20.26 5.27 -10.15
N ALA A 158 20.75 6.50 -10.38
CA ALA A 158 21.25 6.91 -11.69
C ALA A 158 22.37 5.97 -12.15
N GLY A 159 22.33 5.51 -13.41
CA GLY A 159 23.26 4.54 -13.98
C GLY A 159 22.90 3.06 -13.74
N SER A 160 21.83 2.79 -12.98
CA SER A 160 21.37 1.42 -12.72
C SER A 160 20.18 0.99 -13.62
N GLU A 161 19.77 1.80 -14.57
CA GLU A 161 18.54 1.68 -15.36
C GLU A 161 18.43 0.37 -16.14
N ALA A 162 19.57 -0.15 -16.62
CA ALA A 162 19.66 -1.37 -17.43
C ALA A 162 19.78 -2.65 -16.57
N LEU A 163 20.02 -2.52 -15.27
CA LEU A 163 20.16 -3.67 -14.38
C LEU A 163 18.80 -4.34 -14.14
N TYR A 164 18.86 -5.62 -13.74
CA TYR A 164 17.72 -6.42 -13.33
C TYR A 164 17.64 -6.53 -11.81
N PRO A 165 16.46 -6.83 -11.21
CA PRO A 165 16.30 -6.94 -9.76
C PRO A 165 17.30 -7.87 -9.06
N HIS A 166 17.67 -9.00 -9.67
CA HIS A 166 18.62 -9.95 -9.10
C HIS A 166 20.07 -9.42 -9.03
N GLN A 167 20.38 -8.34 -9.74
CA GLN A 167 21.70 -7.67 -9.73
C GLN A 167 21.79 -6.57 -8.67
N LEU A 168 20.69 -6.33 -7.92
CA LEU A 168 20.58 -5.24 -6.96
C LEU A 168 20.65 -5.76 -5.51
N SER A 169 21.24 -4.97 -4.62
CA SER A 169 21.08 -5.18 -3.17
C SER A 169 19.63 -4.96 -2.73
N GLY A 170 19.24 -5.48 -1.55
CA GLY A 170 17.89 -5.28 -1.01
C GLY A 170 17.50 -3.81 -0.86
N GLY A 171 18.45 -2.96 -0.40
CA GLY A 171 18.22 -1.52 -0.32
C GLY A 171 18.04 -0.86 -1.68
N MET A 172 18.78 -1.29 -2.72
CA MET A 172 18.55 -0.81 -4.09
C MET A 172 17.19 -1.24 -4.62
N GLN A 173 16.78 -2.49 -4.42
CA GLN A 173 15.46 -2.98 -4.81
C GLN A 173 14.33 -2.18 -4.15
N GLN A 174 14.50 -1.84 -2.86
CA GLN A 174 13.54 -1.01 -2.13
C GLN A 174 13.43 0.40 -2.73
N ARG A 175 14.56 1.01 -3.08
CA ARG A 175 14.60 2.32 -3.75
C ARG A 175 13.95 2.28 -5.15
N VAL A 176 14.10 1.19 -5.90
CA VAL A 176 13.36 1.00 -7.16
C VAL A 176 11.86 0.93 -6.90
N GLY A 177 11.42 0.21 -5.85
CA GLY A 177 10.02 0.15 -5.44
C GLY A 177 9.45 1.52 -5.06
N LEU A 178 10.25 2.36 -4.37
CA LEU A 178 9.88 3.74 -4.04
C LEU A 178 9.80 4.61 -5.31
N ALA A 179 10.81 4.56 -6.20
CA ALA A 179 10.79 5.27 -7.47
C ALA A 179 9.54 4.91 -8.29
N ARG A 180 9.17 3.63 -8.36
CA ARG A 180 7.96 3.16 -9.01
C ARG A 180 6.70 3.81 -8.42
N ALA A 181 6.59 3.85 -7.08
CA ALA A 181 5.44 4.47 -6.44
C ALA A 181 5.35 5.98 -6.73
N LEU A 182 6.49 6.68 -6.73
CA LEU A 182 6.57 8.11 -7.05
C LEU A 182 6.28 8.40 -8.54
N THR A 183 6.69 7.52 -9.45
CA THR A 183 6.37 7.61 -10.89
C THR A 183 4.86 7.54 -11.14
N SER A 184 4.11 6.88 -10.28
CA SER A 184 2.65 6.84 -10.35
C SER A 184 2.00 8.22 -10.25
N ASN A 185 2.59 9.16 -9.51
CA ASN A 185 2.01 10.49 -9.20
C ASN A 185 0.58 10.38 -8.66
N SER A 186 0.32 9.39 -7.80
CA SER A 186 -0.99 9.11 -7.22
C SER A 186 -1.27 9.99 -6.01
N GLU A 187 -2.55 10.27 -5.74
CA GLU A 187 -2.97 11.06 -4.57
C GLU A 187 -2.83 10.31 -3.25
N LEU A 188 -2.86 8.97 -3.27
CA LEU A 188 -2.68 8.10 -2.10
C LEU A 188 -1.47 7.19 -2.29
N MET A 189 -0.46 7.36 -1.45
CA MET A 189 0.69 6.46 -1.39
C MET A 189 0.61 5.59 -0.13
N LEU A 190 0.58 4.29 -0.31
CA LEU A 190 0.56 3.30 0.76
C LEU A 190 1.96 2.71 0.93
N MET A 191 2.44 2.62 2.17
CA MET A 191 3.77 2.11 2.47
C MET A 191 3.70 0.97 3.50
N ASP A 192 4.09 -0.24 3.09
CA ASP A 192 4.15 -1.41 3.95
C ASP A 192 5.62 -1.72 4.26
N GLU A 193 6.11 -1.24 5.43
CA GLU A 193 7.51 -1.37 5.88
C GLU A 193 8.54 -0.92 4.83
N ALA A 194 8.25 0.19 4.14
CA ALA A 194 8.97 0.66 2.96
C ALA A 194 10.45 1.03 3.19
N TYR A 195 10.90 1.09 4.42
CA TYR A 195 12.27 1.47 4.78
C TYR A 195 13.03 0.37 5.53
N SER A 196 12.48 -0.85 5.63
CA SER A 196 13.02 -1.91 6.46
C SER A 196 14.40 -2.43 5.99
N ALA A 197 14.68 -2.36 4.68
CA ALA A 197 15.95 -2.80 4.09
C ALA A 197 16.95 -1.66 3.84
N LEU A 198 16.65 -0.43 4.27
CA LEU A 198 17.52 0.72 4.10
C LEU A 198 18.37 0.96 5.34
N ASP A 199 19.65 1.32 5.14
CA ASP A 199 20.50 1.85 6.20
C ASP A 199 20.00 3.21 6.72
N PRO A 200 20.43 3.65 7.92
CA PRO A 200 19.89 4.85 8.55
C PRO A 200 20.06 6.14 7.72
N LEU A 201 21.19 6.31 7.02
CA LEU A 201 21.45 7.52 6.23
C LEU A 201 20.56 7.58 4.99
N ILE A 202 20.47 6.48 4.26
CA ILE A 202 19.58 6.37 3.08
C ILE A 202 18.13 6.50 3.51
N ARG A 203 17.74 5.95 4.65
CA ARG A 203 16.37 6.08 5.19
C ARG A 203 16.00 7.54 5.42
N SER A 204 16.87 8.32 6.09
CA SER A 204 16.64 9.76 6.31
C SER A 204 16.46 10.49 4.99
N SER A 205 17.38 10.29 4.04
CA SER A 205 17.31 10.91 2.71
C SER A 205 16.02 10.53 1.94
N MET A 206 15.53 9.31 2.08
CA MET A 206 14.27 8.88 1.46
C MET A 206 13.03 9.46 2.17
N GLN A 207 13.11 9.70 3.48
CA GLN A 207 12.06 10.37 4.23
C GLN A 207 11.96 11.84 3.81
N ASP A 208 13.10 12.55 3.69
CA ASP A 208 13.15 13.95 3.24
C ASP A 208 12.61 14.12 1.80
N LEU A 209 12.73 13.08 0.96
CA LEU A 209 12.19 13.10 -0.41
C LEU A 209 10.66 13.08 -0.43
N LEU A 210 10.02 12.60 0.64
CA LEU A 210 8.56 12.46 0.73
C LEU A 210 7.87 13.61 1.48
N LEU A 211 8.63 14.41 2.20
CA LEU A 211 8.19 15.64 2.88
C LEU A 211 8.23 16.83 1.92
#